data_d9e876b2a87fd658c2f3e8767a359801
#
_entry.id   d9e876b2a87fd658c2f3e8767a359801
#
_cell.length_a   1.000
_cell.length_b   1.000
_cell.length_c   1.000
_cell.angle_alpha   90.00
_cell.angle_beta   90.00
_cell.angle_gamma   90.00
#
_symmetry.space_group_name_H-M   'P 1'
#
loop_
_entity.id
_entity.type
_entity.pdbx_description
1 polymer ?
#
loop_
_entity_poly.entity_id
_entity_poly.type
_entity_poly.pdbx_seq_one_letter_code
_entity_poly.pdbx_strand_id
1 'polypeptide(L)'
;MPHFHSHPASSECPGSTQQSALKIALGLTSLFTIVEFLGGWFTNSLALMADAGHMLTDVAALGLSIFALWFSSRPATAAKTYGFFRVEILAALANGTTLVVISAIIFYESYYRMKDPPEIKSGIMLSIAALGLVINLACAYFLHRSQQSSLNLRGAFLHVAADAVSSVGAIVAGLLMLFKKWYLADPLTSFLVGGLILYSSWRLVRDSVDILLEGTPAHIDLDLVRSELCKVEGVESIHDLHVWTLTSGMHAMSCHAVLSGNEDRHKILKELSQIVRLQFKIDHTTIQLEETSLQHQEMNSCH
;
A
#
# COMPACT_ATOMS: atom_id res chain seq x y z
N MET A 1 -40.79 0.94 16.13
CA MET A 1 -39.65 1.18 17.01
C MET A 1 -38.41 0.78 16.23
N PRO A 2 -37.50 1.68 15.87
CA PRO A 2 -36.32 1.35 15.14
C PRO A 2 -35.25 0.82 16.11
N HIS A 3 -34.83 -0.43 15.92
CA HIS A 3 -33.68 -1.01 16.65
C HIS A 3 -32.41 -0.48 16.06
N PHE A 4 -31.76 0.44 16.77
CA PHE A 4 -30.39 0.82 16.57
C PHE A 4 -29.48 -0.36 16.97
N HIS A 5 -28.90 -1.05 16.01
CA HIS A 5 -27.79 -1.96 16.27
C HIS A 5 -26.52 -1.11 16.46
N SER A 6 -26.17 -0.92 17.74
CA SER A 6 -24.86 -0.40 18.11
C SER A 6 -23.80 -1.46 17.80
N HIS A 7 -22.97 -1.23 16.78
CA HIS A 7 -21.77 -1.99 16.55
C HIS A 7 -20.78 -1.73 17.70
N PRO A 8 -20.19 -2.76 18.31
CA PRO A 8 -19.03 -2.56 19.17
C PRO A 8 -17.82 -2.27 18.28
N ALA A 9 -17.51 -1.01 18.09
CA ALA A 9 -16.23 -0.57 17.59
C ALA A 9 -15.18 -0.84 18.66
N SER A 10 -14.60 -2.03 18.69
CA SER A 10 -13.33 -2.29 19.38
C SER A 10 -12.13 -1.94 18.48
N SER A 11 -12.13 -0.72 17.96
CA SER A 11 -10.89 -0.06 17.57
C SER A 11 -10.39 0.67 18.80
N GLU A 12 -9.50 0.06 19.57
CA GLU A 12 -8.70 0.79 20.55
C GLU A 12 -8.06 1.95 19.79
N CYS A 13 -8.50 3.17 20.12
CA CYS A 13 -7.83 4.38 19.64
C CYS A 13 -6.35 4.26 20.04
N PRO A 14 -5.39 4.38 19.12
CA PRO A 14 -3.97 4.36 19.48
C PRO A 14 -3.78 5.36 20.59
N GLY A 15 -3.17 4.92 21.71
CA GLY A 15 -2.97 5.78 22.88
C GLY A 15 -2.26 7.06 22.48
N SER A 16 -2.53 8.17 23.15
CA SER A 16 -2.02 9.51 22.80
C SER A 16 -0.49 9.53 22.55
N THR A 17 0.24 8.67 23.22
CA THR A 17 1.70 8.48 23.08
C THR A 17 2.08 7.89 21.72
N GLN A 18 1.29 6.97 21.16
CA GLN A 18 1.56 6.33 19.86
C GLN A 18 1.32 7.31 18.72
N GLN A 19 0.24 8.07 18.76
CA GLN A 19 -0.04 9.12 17.78
C GLN A 19 1.02 10.22 17.79
N SER A 20 1.51 10.57 18.97
CA SER A 20 2.56 11.58 19.12
C SER A 20 3.89 11.11 18.52
N ALA A 21 4.30 9.85 18.76
CA ALA A 21 5.51 9.28 18.19
C ALA A 21 5.47 9.26 16.65
N LEU A 22 4.33 8.87 16.05
CA LEU A 22 4.15 8.86 14.60
C LEU A 22 4.19 10.27 14.00
N LYS A 23 3.54 11.25 14.64
CA LYS A 23 3.57 12.66 14.17
C LYS A 23 4.97 13.27 14.26
N ILE A 24 5.73 12.96 15.31
CA ILE A 24 7.11 13.43 15.46
C ILE A 24 8.00 12.80 14.39
N ALA A 25 7.92 11.48 14.18
CA ALA A 25 8.68 10.80 13.15
C ALA A 25 8.37 11.40 11.76
N LEU A 26 7.08 11.56 11.41
CA LEU A 26 6.64 12.16 10.16
C LEU A 26 7.17 13.60 10.00
N GLY A 27 7.07 14.43 11.04
CA GLY A 27 7.55 15.80 10.99
C GLY A 27 9.06 15.89 10.78
N LEU A 28 9.83 15.05 11.49
CA LEU A 28 11.29 14.99 11.35
C LEU A 28 11.69 14.48 9.96
N THR A 29 11.06 13.41 9.48
CA THR A 29 11.32 12.85 8.14
C THR A 29 10.99 13.87 7.05
N SER A 30 9.83 14.55 7.13
CA SER A 30 9.43 15.57 6.15
C SER A 30 10.41 16.76 6.12
N LEU A 31 10.83 17.23 7.28
CA LEU A 31 11.82 18.31 7.35
C LEU A 31 13.16 17.89 6.79
N PHE A 32 13.59 16.66 7.11
CA PHE A 32 14.86 16.13 6.63
C PHE A 32 14.84 15.88 5.13
N THR A 33 13.75 15.43 4.55
CA THR A 33 13.57 15.29 3.08
C THR A 33 13.92 16.59 2.35
N ILE A 34 13.46 17.72 2.88
CA ILE A 34 13.77 19.04 2.29
C ILE A 34 15.27 19.34 2.39
N VAL A 35 15.89 19.08 3.54
CA VAL A 35 17.34 19.28 3.76
C VAL A 35 18.15 18.41 2.82
N GLU A 36 17.74 17.18 2.63
CA GLU A 36 18.43 16.19 1.78
C GLU A 36 18.30 16.53 0.30
N PHE A 37 17.10 16.92 -0.14
CA PHE A 37 16.88 17.41 -1.51
C PHE A 37 17.73 18.63 -1.84
N LEU A 38 17.69 19.64 -0.98
CA LEU A 38 18.50 20.85 -1.17
C LEU A 38 19.99 20.52 -1.07
N GLY A 39 20.39 19.65 -0.15
CA GLY A 39 21.75 19.17 0.01
C GLY A 39 22.26 18.42 -1.21
N GLY A 40 21.47 17.51 -1.77
CA GLY A 40 21.76 16.79 -3.02
C GLY A 40 21.97 17.77 -4.19
N TRP A 41 21.08 18.74 -4.30
CA TRP A 41 21.19 19.79 -5.33
C TRP A 41 22.47 20.63 -5.20
N PHE A 42 22.76 21.15 -3.99
CA PHE A 42 23.94 21.98 -3.75
C PHE A 42 25.28 21.22 -3.81
N THR A 43 25.27 19.93 -3.48
CA THR A 43 26.47 19.09 -3.53
C THR A 43 26.67 18.40 -4.86
N ASN A 44 25.68 18.47 -5.75
CA ASN A 44 25.61 17.72 -7.01
C ASN A 44 25.64 16.19 -6.82
N SER A 45 25.14 15.72 -5.66
CA SER A 45 25.05 14.28 -5.36
C SER A 45 23.71 13.73 -5.82
N LEU A 46 23.77 12.77 -6.76
CA LEU A 46 22.59 12.07 -7.24
C LEU A 46 22.07 11.06 -6.20
N ALA A 47 22.95 10.51 -5.37
CA ALA A 47 22.56 9.58 -4.30
C ALA A 47 21.69 10.27 -3.25
N LEU A 48 22.02 11.49 -2.80
CA LEU A 48 21.18 12.27 -1.90
C LEU A 48 19.85 12.69 -2.56
N MET A 49 19.89 13.06 -3.85
CA MET A 49 18.66 13.40 -4.57
C MET A 49 17.73 12.19 -4.76
N ALA A 50 18.29 11.01 -4.99
CA ALA A 50 17.53 9.78 -5.11
C ALA A 50 16.88 9.39 -3.78
N ASP A 51 17.62 9.50 -2.67
CA ASP A 51 17.11 9.23 -1.32
C ASP A 51 16.01 10.23 -0.92
N ALA A 52 16.23 11.53 -1.14
CA ALA A 52 15.22 12.56 -0.94
C ALA A 52 13.96 12.34 -1.81
N GLY A 53 14.12 11.89 -3.05
CA GLY A 53 13.01 11.52 -3.93
C GLY A 53 12.19 10.36 -3.38
N HIS A 54 12.82 9.34 -2.82
CA HIS A 54 12.16 8.25 -2.12
C HIS A 54 11.37 8.76 -0.90
N MET A 55 12.02 9.47 0.00
CA MET A 55 11.38 10.04 1.19
C MET A 55 10.22 11.00 0.86
N LEU A 56 10.34 11.80 -0.19
CA LEU A 56 9.26 12.70 -0.64
C LEU A 56 8.00 11.92 -1.05
N THR A 57 8.17 10.78 -1.69
CA THR A 57 7.03 9.95 -2.09
C THR A 57 6.36 9.27 -0.91
N ASP A 58 7.09 8.92 0.14
CA ASP A 58 6.51 8.36 1.36
C ASP A 58 5.67 9.40 2.10
N VAL A 59 6.17 10.63 2.18
CA VAL A 59 5.40 11.77 2.70
C VAL A 59 4.17 12.04 1.82
N ALA A 60 4.32 11.99 0.50
CA ALA A 60 3.21 12.17 -0.44
C ALA A 60 2.18 11.03 -0.33
N ALA A 61 2.63 9.77 -0.21
CA ALA A 61 1.76 8.61 -0.02
C ALA A 61 0.92 8.73 1.25
N LEU A 62 1.53 9.20 2.35
CA LEU A 62 0.80 9.44 3.59
C LEU A 62 -0.19 10.60 3.44
N GLY A 63 0.19 11.69 2.79
CA GLY A 63 -0.70 12.81 2.48
C GLY A 63 -1.89 12.37 1.60
N LEU A 64 -1.64 11.57 0.57
CA LEU A 64 -2.65 11.00 -0.29
C LEU A 64 -3.58 10.04 0.47
N SER A 65 -3.03 9.24 1.39
CA SER A 65 -3.84 8.35 2.24
C SER A 65 -4.79 9.14 3.15
N ILE A 66 -4.31 10.22 3.76
CA ILE A 66 -5.15 11.12 4.58
C ILE A 66 -6.23 11.79 3.71
N PHE A 67 -5.85 12.28 2.54
CA PHE A 67 -6.79 12.87 1.57
C PHE A 67 -7.85 11.85 1.13
N ALA A 68 -7.43 10.63 0.80
CA ALA A 68 -8.32 9.56 0.38
C ALA A 68 -9.30 9.16 1.48
N LEU A 69 -8.84 9.03 2.73
CA LEU A 69 -9.70 8.78 3.89
C LEU A 69 -10.73 9.91 4.09
N TRP A 70 -10.30 11.17 3.99
CA TRP A 70 -11.22 12.30 4.07
C TRP A 70 -12.22 12.32 2.90
N PHE A 71 -11.78 11.97 1.70
CA PHE A 71 -12.64 11.98 0.53
C PHE A 71 -13.60 10.77 0.51
N SER A 72 -13.16 9.60 0.94
CA SER A 72 -13.97 8.38 1.04
C SER A 72 -15.04 8.46 2.14
N SER A 73 -14.85 9.34 3.14
CA SER A 73 -15.86 9.59 4.18
C SER A 73 -17.07 10.38 3.66
N ARG A 74 -17.04 10.88 2.42
CA ARG A 74 -18.18 11.55 1.82
C ARG A 74 -19.30 10.55 1.50
N PRO A 75 -20.56 10.92 1.69
CA PRO A 75 -21.68 10.04 1.43
C PRO A 75 -21.73 9.64 -0.05
N ALA A 76 -22.17 8.41 -0.30
CA ALA A 76 -22.46 7.95 -1.65
C ALA A 76 -23.46 8.86 -2.33
N THR A 77 -23.34 9.02 -3.64
CA THR A 77 -24.27 9.81 -4.48
C THR A 77 -24.98 8.90 -5.46
N ALA A 78 -26.08 9.39 -6.07
CA ALA A 78 -26.78 8.64 -7.09
C ALA A 78 -25.91 8.24 -8.29
N ALA A 79 -24.88 9.05 -8.60
CA ALA A 79 -23.91 8.76 -9.67
C ALA A 79 -22.76 7.87 -9.22
N LYS A 80 -22.51 7.72 -7.91
CA LYS A 80 -21.43 6.92 -7.33
C LYS A 80 -21.98 6.15 -6.13
N THR A 81 -22.64 5.06 -6.41
CA THR A 81 -23.40 4.27 -5.41
C THR A 81 -22.49 3.60 -4.38
N TYR A 82 -21.28 3.19 -4.75
CA TYR A 82 -20.24 2.74 -3.82
C TYR A 82 -19.48 3.90 -3.17
N GLY A 83 -19.85 5.17 -3.42
CA GLY A 83 -19.13 6.33 -2.91
C GLY A 83 -17.81 6.56 -3.62
N PHE A 84 -16.80 6.98 -2.86
CA PHE A 84 -15.51 7.42 -3.39
C PHE A 84 -14.34 6.52 -2.95
N PHE A 85 -14.59 5.29 -2.57
CA PHE A 85 -13.57 4.37 -2.06
C PHE A 85 -12.39 4.18 -3.03
N ARG A 86 -12.65 4.08 -4.33
CA ARG A 86 -11.58 3.89 -5.34
C ARG A 86 -10.65 5.09 -5.53
N VAL A 87 -10.96 6.26 -4.93
CA VAL A 87 -10.04 7.42 -4.95
C VAL A 87 -8.74 7.10 -4.23
N GLU A 88 -8.77 6.28 -3.17
CA GLU A 88 -7.57 5.79 -2.49
C GLU A 88 -6.67 5.01 -3.45
N ILE A 89 -7.26 4.11 -4.23
CA ILE A 89 -6.51 3.27 -5.19
C ILE A 89 -5.94 4.11 -6.34
N LEU A 90 -6.72 5.09 -6.84
CA LEU A 90 -6.23 6.02 -7.85
C LEU A 90 -5.08 6.90 -7.34
N ALA A 91 -5.15 7.32 -6.09
CA ALA A 91 -4.06 8.07 -5.44
C ALA A 91 -2.80 7.20 -5.30
N ALA A 92 -2.94 5.94 -4.87
CA ALA A 92 -1.83 4.99 -4.80
C ALA A 92 -1.22 4.72 -6.17
N LEU A 93 -2.04 4.55 -7.21
CA LEU A 93 -1.59 4.38 -8.59
C LEU A 93 -0.80 5.60 -9.09
N ALA A 94 -1.33 6.81 -8.84
CA ALA A 94 -0.65 8.06 -9.24
C ALA A 94 0.71 8.18 -8.53
N ASN A 95 0.77 7.89 -7.23
CA ASN A 95 2.01 7.90 -6.47
C ASN A 95 3.02 6.87 -7.01
N GLY A 96 2.61 5.61 -7.18
CA GLY A 96 3.45 4.55 -7.73
C GLY A 96 3.98 4.88 -9.13
N THR A 97 3.13 5.43 -10.00
CA THR A 97 3.53 5.84 -11.36
C THR A 97 4.56 6.98 -11.31
N THR A 98 4.39 7.96 -10.42
CA THR A 98 5.35 9.04 -10.22
C THR A 98 6.71 8.50 -9.80
N LEU A 99 6.74 7.52 -8.87
CA LEU A 99 7.97 6.85 -8.45
C LEU A 99 8.66 6.09 -9.58
N VAL A 100 7.92 5.41 -10.44
CA VAL A 100 8.48 4.72 -11.62
C VAL A 100 9.16 5.75 -12.53
N VAL A 101 8.53 6.92 -12.77
CA VAL A 101 9.12 8.00 -13.58
C VAL A 101 10.39 8.56 -12.91
N ILE A 102 10.36 8.82 -11.61
CA ILE A 102 11.52 9.30 -10.85
C ILE A 102 12.67 8.28 -10.95
N SER A 103 12.39 6.99 -10.78
CA SER A 103 13.39 5.93 -10.89
C SER A 103 14.01 5.88 -12.29
N ALA A 104 13.21 6.04 -13.35
CA ALA A 104 13.71 6.10 -14.71
C ALA A 104 14.64 7.31 -14.94
N ILE A 105 14.31 8.48 -14.37
CA ILE A 105 15.17 9.67 -14.42
C ILE A 105 16.47 9.42 -13.66
N ILE A 106 16.42 8.80 -12.47
CA ILE A 106 17.61 8.45 -11.69
C ILE A 106 18.52 7.49 -12.48
N PHE A 107 17.97 6.46 -13.14
CA PHE A 107 18.75 5.55 -13.98
C PHE A 107 19.39 6.24 -15.16
N TYR A 108 18.64 7.11 -15.84
CA TYR A 108 19.16 7.88 -16.96
C TYR A 108 20.33 8.76 -16.52
N GLU A 109 20.15 9.53 -15.45
CA GLU A 109 21.20 10.43 -14.93
C GLU A 109 22.40 9.62 -14.38
N SER A 110 22.16 8.52 -13.64
CA SER A 110 23.24 7.64 -13.17
C SER A 110 24.09 7.11 -14.33
N TYR A 111 23.44 6.68 -15.42
CA TYR A 111 24.16 6.17 -16.59
C TYR A 111 25.08 7.23 -17.21
N TYR A 112 24.62 8.48 -17.34
CA TYR A 112 25.45 9.55 -17.88
C TYR A 112 26.60 9.91 -16.93
N ARG A 113 26.33 9.99 -15.62
CA ARG A 113 27.36 10.26 -14.60
C ARG A 113 28.37 9.12 -14.44
N MET A 114 28.04 7.89 -14.80
CA MET A 114 29.02 6.81 -14.87
C MET A 114 30.03 6.99 -16.01
N LYS A 115 29.63 7.64 -17.11
CA LYS A 115 30.57 7.93 -18.24
C LYS A 115 31.44 9.13 -17.97
N ASP A 116 30.92 10.17 -17.32
CA ASP A 116 31.64 11.39 -16.98
C ASP A 116 31.26 11.80 -15.55
N PRO A 117 31.92 11.23 -14.53
CA PRO A 117 31.60 11.47 -13.14
C PRO A 117 31.83 12.93 -12.73
N PRO A 118 30.82 13.69 -12.33
CA PRO A 118 31.00 15.07 -11.89
C PRO A 118 31.74 15.12 -10.56
N GLU A 119 32.41 16.23 -10.31
CA GLU A 119 32.96 16.52 -8.98
C GLU A 119 31.79 16.77 -7.99
N ILE A 120 31.82 16.05 -6.88
CA ILE A 120 30.84 16.12 -5.81
C ILE A 120 31.49 16.73 -4.58
N LYS A 121 30.78 17.65 -3.91
CA LYS A 121 31.21 18.22 -2.63
C LYS A 121 31.06 17.17 -1.51
N SER A 122 31.91 16.14 -1.56
CA SER A 122 31.82 14.91 -0.74
C SER A 122 31.76 15.19 0.76
N GLY A 123 32.42 16.24 1.26
CA GLY A 123 32.41 16.58 2.69
C GLY A 123 31.01 17.06 3.16
N ILE A 124 30.36 17.90 2.36
CA ILE A 124 28.99 18.38 2.69
C ILE A 124 27.99 17.24 2.52
N MET A 125 28.10 16.47 1.43
CA MET A 125 27.28 15.28 1.21
C MET A 125 27.35 14.32 2.41
N LEU A 126 28.58 14.00 2.87
CA LEU A 126 28.80 13.12 4.02
C LEU A 126 28.14 13.65 5.30
N SER A 127 28.21 14.97 5.53
CA SER A 127 27.58 15.61 6.70
C SER A 127 26.06 15.47 6.67
N ILE A 128 25.46 15.62 5.49
CA ILE A 128 24.01 15.49 5.30
C ILE A 128 23.59 14.04 5.47
N ALA A 129 24.29 13.08 4.86
CA ALA A 129 24.01 11.66 5.00
C ALA A 129 24.18 11.17 6.46
N ALA A 130 25.20 11.68 7.19
CA ALA A 130 25.38 11.39 8.60
C ALA A 130 24.25 11.95 9.47
N LEU A 131 23.77 13.17 9.17
CA LEU A 131 22.60 13.75 9.82
C LEU A 131 21.34 12.90 9.56
N GLY A 132 21.15 12.44 8.32
CA GLY A 132 20.05 11.54 7.94
C GLY A 132 20.08 10.25 8.74
N LEU A 133 21.22 9.61 8.83
CA LEU A 133 21.38 8.40 9.64
C LEU A 133 20.99 8.64 11.11
N VAL A 134 21.43 9.76 11.69
CA VAL A 134 21.09 10.11 13.07
C VAL A 134 19.59 10.30 13.25
N ILE A 135 18.92 11.00 12.32
CA ILE A 135 17.48 11.22 12.34
C ILE A 135 16.73 9.89 12.19
N ASN A 136 17.12 9.06 11.24
CA ASN A 136 16.49 7.76 11.01
C ASN A 136 16.68 6.82 12.20
N LEU A 137 17.87 6.78 12.84
CA LEU A 137 18.09 6.03 14.05
C LEU A 137 17.27 6.56 15.24
N ALA A 138 17.14 7.88 15.38
CA ALA A 138 16.29 8.48 16.41
C ALA A 138 14.81 8.12 16.20
N CYS A 139 14.30 8.23 14.96
CA CYS A 139 12.95 7.81 14.62
C CYS A 139 12.74 6.31 14.88
N ALA A 140 13.66 5.46 14.45
CA ALA A 140 13.61 4.02 14.70
C ALA A 140 13.59 3.71 16.22
N TYR A 141 14.39 4.41 17.01
CA TYR A 141 14.40 4.25 18.47
C TYR A 141 13.06 4.60 19.12
N PHE A 142 12.43 5.72 18.71
CA PHE A 142 11.10 6.10 19.21
C PHE A 142 10.02 5.10 18.78
N LEU A 143 10.06 4.63 17.54
CA LEU A 143 9.10 3.66 17.03
C LEU A 143 9.31 2.26 17.60
N HIS A 144 10.55 1.86 17.90
CA HIS A 144 10.88 0.53 18.44
C HIS A 144 10.12 0.20 19.72
N ARG A 145 9.96 1.17 20.62
CA ARG A 145 9.21 0.98 21.87
C ARG A 145 7.72 0.73 21.67
N SER A 146 7.17 1.19 20.57
CA SER A 146 5.74 1.14 20.27
C SER A 146 5.38 0.13 19.18
N GLN A 147 6.35 -0.48 18.48
CA GLN A 147 6.11 -1.37 17.33
C GLN A 147 5.36 -2.66 17.65
N GLN A 148 5.44 -3.13 18.92
CA GLN A 148 4.77 -4.37 19.32
C GLN A 148 3.25 -4.21 19.49
N SER A 149 2.76 -2.98 19.57
CA SER A 149 1.36 -2.68 19.87
C SER A 149 0.48 -2.50 18.62
N SER A 150 1.07 -2.33 17.41
CA SER A 150 0.32 -2.07 16.18
C SER A 150 1.12 -2.47 14.94
N LEU A 151 0.44 -3.10 13.96
CA LEU A 151 1.02 -3.44 12.65
C LEU A 151 1.49 -2.19 11.89
N ASN A 152 0.77 -1.07 12.02
CA ASN A 152 1.14 0.20 11.40
C ASN A 152 2.46 0.74 11.95
N LEU A 153 2.66 0.68 13.28
CA LEU A 153 3.92 1.10 13.91
C LEU A 153 5.07 0.18 13.55
N ARG A 154 4.82 -1.11 13.40
CA ARG A 154 5.82 -2.07 12.90
C ARG A 154 6.21 -1.77 11.45
N GLY A 155 5.25 -1.44 10.60
CA GLY A 155 5.50 -1.00 9.22
C GLY A 155 6.36 0.26 9.19
N ALA A 156 5.99 1.29 9.96
CA ALA A 156 6.75 2.53 10.07
C ALA A 156 8.18 2.31 10.60
N PHE A 157 8.36 1.43 11.59
CA PHE A 157 9.70 1.08 12.10
C PHE A 157 10.57 0.43 11.02
N LEU A 158 10.03 -0.54 10.27
CA LEU A 158 10.76 -1.23 9.20
C LEU A 158 11.13 -0.28 8.06
N HIS A 159 10.26 0.66 7.75
CA HIS A 159 10.51 1.71 6.76
C HIS A 159 11.69 2.60 7.16
N VAL A 160 11.63 3.20 8.36
CA VAL A 160 12.71 4.05 8.89
C VAL A 160 14.04 3.27 9.04
N ALA A 161 13.97 1.97 9.35
CA ALA A 161 15.17 1.12 9.40
C ALA A 161 15.77 0.92 7.99
N ALA A 162 14.96 0.80 6.94
CA ALA A 162 15.42 0.74 5.56
C ALA A 162 16.08 2.06 5.13
N ASP A 163 15.51 3.21 5.52
CA ASP A 163 16.10 4.53 5.26
C ASP A 163 17.44 4.71 5.95
N ALA A 164 17.60 4.16 7.17
CA ALA A 164 18.88 4.14 7.85
C ALA A 164 19.95 3.33 7.06
N VAL A 165 19.56 2.21 6.43
CA VAL A 165 20.46 1.42 5.58
C VAL A 165 20.85 2.20 4.31
N SER A 166 19.91 2.93 3.68
CA SER A 166 20.18 3.83 2.55
C SER A 166 21.19 4.93 2.93
N SER A 167 20.97 5.57 4.08
CA SER A 167 21.90 6.59 4.62
C SER A 167 23.31 6.03 4.85
N VAL A 168 23.44 4.79 5.33
CA VAL A 168 24.76 4.11 5.46
C VAL A 168 25.41 3.94 4.09
N GLY A 169 24.64 3.55 3.06
CA GLY A 169 25.12 3.48 1.68
C GLY A 169 25.67 4.82 1.18
N ALA A 170 24.93 5.91 1.40
CA ALA A 170 25.37 7.27 1.05
C ALA A 170 26.63 7.71 1.81
N ILE A 171 26.75 7.34 3.09
CA ILE A 171 27.96 7.59 3.89
C ILE A 171 29.17 6.85 3.31
N VAL A 172 29.03 5.57 2.99
CA VAL A 172 30.09 4.76 2.38
C VAL A 172 30.53 5.36 1.04
N ALA A 173 29.58 5.75 0.19
CA ALA A 173 29.88 6.43 -1.07
C ALA A 173 30.61 7.77 -0.83
N GLY A 174 30.16 8.58 0.12
CA GLY A 174 30.80 9.84 0.51
C GLY A 174 32.24 9.66 0.99
N LEU A 175 32.51 8.64 1.81
CA LEU A 175 33.84 8.31 2.29
C LEU A 175 34.77 7.84 1.14
N LEU A 176 34.26 7.00 0.22
CA LEU A 176 35.02 6.57 -0.95
C LEU A 176 35.41 7.75 -1.86
N MET A 177 34.48 8.68 -2.05
CA MET A 177 34.75 9.90 -2.82
C MET A 177 35.73 10.83 -2.11
N LEU A 178 35.58 11.00 -0.78
CA LEU A 178 36.44 11.90 0.00
C LEU A 178 37.92 11.40 0.07
N PHE A 179 38.11 10.10 0.36
CA PHE A 179 39.45 9.55 0.59
C PHE A 179 40.12 9.00 -0.67
N LYS A 180 39.33 8.42 -1.59
CA LYS A 180 39.87 7.77 -2.81
C LYS A 180 39.58 8.56 -4.09
N LYS A 181 38.86 9.69 -4.02
CA LYS A 181 38.39 10.46 -5.18
C LYS A 181 37.63 9.60 -6.19
N TRP A 182 36.95 8.55 -5.71
CA TRP A 182 36.21 7.63 -6.55
C TRP A 182 34.75 8.12 -6.72
N TYR A 183 34.60 9.09 -7.62
CA TYR A 183 33.26 9.75 -7.85
C TYR A 183 32.23 8.83 -8.48
N LEU A 184 32.63 7.67 -9.02
CA LEU A 184 31.68 6.64 -9.48
C LEU A 184 30.82 6.04 -8.36
N ALA A 185 31.23 6.21 -7.10
CA ALA A 185 30.44 5.69 -5.96
C ALA A 185 29.04 6.33 -5.88
N ASP A 186 28.89 7.62 -6.22
CA ASP A 186 27.60 8.31 -6.19
C ASP A 186 26.60 7.75 -7.23
N PRO A 187 26.89 7.69 -8.54
CA PRO A 187 25.96 7.13 -9.51
C PRO A 187 25.69 5.62 -9.30
N LEU A 188 26.65 4.85 -8.78
CA LEU A 188 26.42 3.44 -8.44
C LEU A 188 25.44 3.29 -7.28
N THR A 189 25.61 4.09 -6.22
CA THR A 189 24.65 4.10 -5.09
C THR A 189 23.28 4.57 -5.55
N SER A 190 23.22 5.62 -6.37
CA SER A 190 21.95 6.12 -6.95
C SER A 190 21.26 5.07 -7.80
N PHE A 191 22.03 4.29 -8.57
CA PHE A 191 21.48 3.20 -9.38
C PHE A 191 20.86 2.10 -8.50
N LEU A 192 21.53 1.74 -7.39
CA LEU A 192 20.99 0.76 -6.43
C LEU A 192 19.71 1.28 -5.74
N VAL A 193 19.73 2.52 -5.25
CA VAL A 193 18.55 3.15 -4.63
C VAL A 193 17.41 3.25 -5.62
N GLY A 194 17.66 3.72 -6.86
CA GLY A 194 16.69 3.77 -7.93
C GLY A 194 16.08 2.40 -8.26
N GLY A 195 16.89 1.33 -8.18
CA GLY A 195 16.41 -0.05 -8.35
C GLY A 195 15.45 -0.51 -7.26
N LEU A 196 15.73 -0.17 -6.01
CA LEU A 196 14.86 -0.46 -4.88
C LEU A 196 13.53 0.31 -4.98
N ILE A 197 13.60 1.60 -5.34
CA ILE A 197 12.42 2.44 -5.58
C ILE A 197 11.58 1.86 -6.71
N LEU A 198 12.18 1.50 -7.84
CA LEU A 198 11.47 0.92 -8.98
C LEU A 198 10.77 -0.39 -8.61
N TYR A 199 11.45 -1.27 -7.87
CA TYR A 199 10.88 -2.55 -7.43
C TYR A 199 9.63 -2.36 -6.56
N SER A 200 9.71 -1.49 -5.55
CA SER A 200 8.59 -1.20 -4.67
C SER A 200 7.43 -0.52 -5.40
N SER A 201 7.74 0.45 -6.26
CA SER A 201 6.76 1.21 -7.03
C SER A 201 6.04 0.35 -8.07
N TRP A 202 6.77 -0.53 -8.75
CA TRP A 202 6.17 -1.46 -9.71
C TRP A 202 5.12 -2.35 -9.05
N ARG A 203 5.43 -2.85 -7.84
CA ARG A 203 4.48 -3.64 -7.06
C ARG A 203 3.24 -2.82 -6.71
N LEU A 204 3.41 -1.58 -6.24
CA LEU A 204 2.30 -0.69 -5.91
C LEU A 204 1.41 -0.39 -7.13
N VAL A 205 2.03 -0.11 -8.29
CA VAL A 205 1.29 0.12 -9.55
C VAL A 205 0.51 -1.13 -9.94
N ARG A 206 1.15 -2.30 -9.93
CA ARG A 206 0.51 -3.56 -10.27
C ARG A 206 -0.68 -3.86 -9.35
N ASP A 207 -0.48 -3.79 -8.04
CA ASP A 207 -1.54 -4.07 -7.05
C ASP A 207 -2.70 -3.08 -7.21
N SER A 208 -2.42 -1.79 -7.50
CA SER A 208 -3.44 -0.77 -7.77
C SER A 208 -4.23 -1.07 -9.05
N VAL A 209 -3.55 -1.48 -10.12
CA VAL A 209 -4.19 -1.85 -11.39
C VAL A 209 -5.05 -3.10 -11.20
N ASP A 210 -4.56 -4.12 -10.51
CA ASP A 210 -5.31 -5.35 -10.23
C ASP A 210 -6.61 -5.05 -9.47
N ILE A 211 -6.57 -4.14 -8.48
CA ILE A 211 -7.77 -3.69 -7.75
C ILE A 211 -8.74 -2.93 -8.67
N LEU A 212 -8.24 -2.06 -9.55
CA LEU A 212 -9.08 -1.29 -10.49
C LEU A 212 -9.73 -2.19 -11.54
N LEU A 213 -9.04 -3.27 -11.93
CA LEU A 213 -9.56 -4.32 -12.83
C LEU A 213 -10.46 -5.33 -12.12
N GLU A 214 -10.81 -5.08 -10.86
CA GLU A 214 -11.69 -5.96 -10.07
C GLU A 214 -11.10 -7.35 -9.84
N GLY A 215 -9.76 -7.45 -9.81
CA GLY A 215 -9.03 -8.70 -9.56
C GLY A 215 -9.35 -9.27 -8.18
N THR A 216 -9.33 -10.59 -8.10
CA THR A 216 -9.52 -11.31 -6.83
C THR A 216 -8.38 -10.99 -5.87
N PRO A 217 -8.67 -10.61 -4.60
CA PRO A 217 -7.65 -10.37 -3.60
C PRO A 217 -6.73 -11.59 -3.41
N ALA A 218 -5.41 -11.39 -3.46
CA ALA A 218 -4.42 -12.48 -3.45
C ALA A 218 -4.49 -13.41 -2.22
N HIS A 219 -5.13 -12.98 -1.13
CA HIS A 219 -5.30 -13.78 0.09
C HIS A 219 -6.62 -14.57 0.13
N ILE A 220 -7.49 -14.41 -0.88
CA ILE A 220 -8.78 -15.11 -0.98
C ILE A 220 -8.67 -16.18 -2.08
N ASP A 221 -8.85 -17.42 -1.67
CA ASP A 221 -8.93 -18.57 -2.57
C ASP A 221 -10.39 -18.82 -2.96
N LEU A 222 -10.72 -18.61 -4.24
CA LEU A 222 -12.08 -18.76 -4.76
C LEU A 222 -12.59 -20.20 -4.67
N ASP A 223 -11.72 -21.21 -4.82
CA ASP A 223 -12.10 -22.60 -4.72
C ASP A 223 -12.45 -22.97 -3.27
N LEU A 224 -11.70 -22.40 -2.31
CA LEU A 224 -12.04 -22.53 -0.89
C LEU A 224 -13.37 -21.85 -0.57
N VAL A 225 -13.61 -20.64 -1.06
CA VAL A 225 -14.89 -19.94 -0.87
C VAL A 225 -16.03 -20.79 -1.43
N ARG A 226 -15.91 -21.26 -2.67
CA ARG A 226 -16.92 -22.12 -3.32
C ARG A 226 -17.19 -23.37 -2.51
N SER A 227 -16.13 -24.06 -2.07
CA SER A 227 -16.26 -25.31 -1.31
C SER A 227 -16.95 -25.12 0.04
N GLU A 228 -16.66 -23.99 0.74
CA GLU A 228 -17.32 -23.70 2.02
C GLU A 228 -18.81 -23.34 1.84
N LEU A 229 -19.16 -22.61 0.79
CA LEU A 229 -20.53 -22.28 0.49
C LEU A 229 -21.36 -23.50 0.06
N CYS A 230 -20.77 -24.45 -0.66
CA CYS A 230 -21.44 -25.70 -1.04
C CYS A 230 -21.67 -26.66 0.15
N LYS A 231 -21.07 -26.42 1.34
CA LYS A 231 -21.36 -27.23 2.54
C LYS A 231 -22.67 -26.85 3.22
N VAL A 232 -23.25 -25.73 2.86
CA VAL A 232 -24.54 -25.28 3.43
C VAL A 232 -25.65 -26.22 2.95
N GLU A 233 -26.42 -26.76 3.90
CA GLU A 233 -27.53 -27.66 3.59
C GLU A 233 -28.55 -27.00 2.67
N GLY A 234 -28.91 -27.64 1.58
CA GLY A 234 -29.82 -27.12 0.56
C GLY A 234 -29.13 -26.36 -0.58
N VAL A 235 -27.80 -26.17 -0.55
CA VAL A 235 -27.03 -25.63 -1.69
C VAL A 235 -26.52 -26.80 -2.53
N GLU A 236 -26.90 -26.83 -3.80
CA GLU A 236 -26.45 -27.83 -4.77
C GLU A 236 -25.14 -27.42 -5.45
N SER A 237 -25.04 -26.16 -5.86
CA SER A 237 -23.83 -25.64 -6.52
C SER A 237 -23.72 -24.12 -6.37
N ILE A 238 -22.48 -23.61 -6.55
CA ILE A 238 -22.16 -22.18 -6.62
C ILE A 238 -21.50 -21.92 -7.96
N HIS A 239 -22.03 -20.93 -8.70
CA HIS A 239 -21.44 -20.45 -9.96
C HIS A 239 -21.44 -18.93 -10.02
N ASP A 240 -20.80 -18.36 -11.05
CA ASP A 240 -20.63 -16.93 -11.25
C ASP A 240 -20.10 -16.21 -9.99
N LEU A 241 -19.09 -16.87 -9.36
CA LEU A 241 -18.45 -16.38 -8.13
C LEU A 241 -17.38 -15.36 -8.45
N HIS A 242 -17.63 -14.11 -8.11
CA HIS A 242 -16.70 -13.00 -8.22
C HIS A 242 -16.39 -12.41 -6.86
N VAL A 243 -15.12 -12.13 -6.61
CA VAL A 243 -14.65 -11.44 -5.40
C VAL A 243 -13.68 -10.36 -5.83
N TRP A 244 -13.91 -9.12 -5.39
CA TRP A 244 -13.06 -7.98 -5.72
C TRP A 244 -12.87 -7.04 -4.54
N THR A 245 -11.87 -6.18 -4.64
CA THR A 245 -11.57 -5.16 -3.63
C THR A 245 -12.21 -3.82 -4.01
N LEU A 246 -12.90 -3.19 -3.07
CA LEU A 246 -13.43 -1.82 -3.22
C LEU A 246 -12.40 -0.78 -2.78
N THR A 247 -11.77 -0.99 -1.62
CA THR A 247 -10.70 -0.18 -1.03
C THR A 247 -9.91 -1.04 -0.03
N SER A 248 -8.85 -0.52 0.56
CA SER A 248 -8.02 -1.24 1.54
C SER A 248 -8.86 -1.87 2.65
N GLY A 249 -8.83 -3.21 2.73
CA GLY A 249 -9.54 -3.98 3.76
C GLY A 249 -11.06 -4.11 3.55
N MET A 250 -11.62 -3.61 2.43
CA MET A 250 -13.04 -3.77 2.11
C MET A 250 -13.18 -4.56 0.80
N HIS A 251 -13.78 -5.74 0.91
CA HIS A 251 -14.01 -6.64 -0.22
C HIS A 251 -15.50 -6.78 -0.50
N ALA A 252 -15.83 -7.04 -1.75
CA ALA A 252 -17.17 -7.34 -2.20
C ALA A 252 -17.19 -8.68 -2.93
N MET A 253 -18.36 -9.35 -2.93
CA MET A 253 -18.56 -10.63 -3.57
C MET A 253 -19.95 -10.66 -4.22
N SER A 254 -20.02 -11.28 -5.38
CA SER A 254 -21.28 -11.75 -5.97
C SER A 254 -21.18 -13.22 -6.32
N CYS A 255 -22.25 -13.95 -6.19
CA CYS A 255 -22.37 -15.33 -6.69
C CYS A 255 -23.83 -15.72 -6.89
N HIS A 256 -24.00 -16.81 -7.65
CA HIS A 256 -25.26 -17.52 -7.79
C HIS A 256 -25.19 -18.83 -7.02
N ALA A 257 -26.20 -19.09 -6.19
CA ALA A 257 -26.33 -20.30 -5.41
C ALA A 257 -27.56 -21.11 -5.86
N VAL A 258 -27.36 -22.27 -6.45
CA VAL A 258 -28.42 -23.17 -6.89
C VAL A 258 -28.89 -23.98 -5.71
N LEU A 259 -30.19 -24.01 -5.47
CA LEU A 259 -30.82 -24.71 -4.35
C LEU A 259 -31.43 -26.04 -4.77
N SER A 260 -31.22 -27.07 -3.94
CA SER A 260 -31.71 -28.44 -4.14
C SER A 260 -33.09 -28.66 -3.52
N GLY A 261 -34.12 -27.84 -3.84
CA GLY A 261 -35.47 -28.12 -3.38
C GLY A 261 -36.20 -26.95 -2.72
N ASN A 262 -37.16 -27.25 -1.81
CA ASN A 262 -38.06 -26.25 -1.22
C ASN A 262 -37.60 -25.78 0.18
N GLU A 263 -36.30 -25.65 0.34
CA GLU A 263 -35.64 -25.23 1.59
C GLU A 263 -35.97 -23.76 1.94
N ASP A 264 -35.83 -23.42 3.23
CA ASP A 264 -36.00 -22.01 3.68
C ASP A 264 -34.89 -21.12 3.12
N ARG A 265 -35.21 -20.45 2.01
CA ARG A 265 -34.29 -19.54 1.28
C ARG A 265 -33.73 -18.45 2.19
N HIS A 266 -34.48 -17.99 3.17
CA HIS A 266 -34.02 -16.96 4.09
C HIS A 266 -32.96 -17.49 5.05
N LYS A 267 -33.16 -18.73 5.53
CA LYS A 267 -32.18 -19.41 6.39
C LYS A 267 -30.87 -19.66 5.63
N ILE A 268 -30.94 -20.19 4.40
CA ILE A 268 -29.77 -20.43 3.55
C ILE A 268 -29.00 -19.13 3.26
N LEU A 269 -29.69 -18.08 2.82
CA LEU A 269 -29.06 -16.79 2.52
C LEU A 269 -28.34 -16.21 3.75
N LYS A 270 -28.93 -16.32 4.92
CA LYS A 270 -28.32 -15.87 6.17
C LYS A 270 -27.06 -16.66 6.50
N GLU A 271 -27.10 -17.98 6.34
CA GLU A 271 -25.96 -18.87 6.61
C GLU A 271 -24.79 -18.62 5.63
N LEU A 272 -25.09 -18.56 4.33
CA LEU A 272 -24.12 -18.19 3.30
C LEU A 272 -23.45 -16.84 3.61
N SER A 273 -24.26 -15.81 3.91
CA SER A 273 -23.75 -14.48 4.25
C SER A 273 -22.88 -14.47 5.51
N GLN A 274 -23.21 -15.29 6.51
CA GLN A 274 -22.41 -15.43 7.73
C GLN A 274 -21.06 -16.11 7.45
N ILE A 275 -21.02 -17.18 6.64
CA ILE A 275 -19.77 -17.86 6.26
C ILE A 275 -18.85 -16.86 5.56
N VAL A 276 -19.34 -16.15 4.55
CA VAL A 276 -18.57 -15.18 3.78
C VAL A 276 -18.00 -14.07 4.67
N ARG A 277 -18.80 -13.55 5.58
CA ARG A 277 -18.39 -12.48 6.48
C ARG A 277 -17.40 -12.95 7.55
N LEU A 278 -17.64 -14.08 8.20
CA LEU A 278 -16.84 -14.52 9.34
C LEU A 278 -15.54 -15.21 8.92
N GLN A 279 -15.56 -16.04 7.88
CA GLN A 279 -14.39 -16.80 7.45
C GLN A 279 -13.52 -15.99 6.48
N PHE A 280 -14.13 -15.27 5.53
CA PHE A 280 -13.42 -14.59 4.45
C PHE A 280 -13.34 -13.07 4.64
N LYS A 281 -14.00 -12.50 5.67
CA LYS A 281 -14.03 -11.06 5.98
C LYS A 281 -14.53 -10.20 4.82
N ILE A 282 -15.51 -10.71 4.07
CA ILE A 282 -16.17 -9.99 2.99
C ILE A 282 -17.48 -9.41 3.51
N ASP A 283 -17.57 -8.09 3.62
CA ASP A 283 -18.71 -7.41 4.22
C ASP A 283 -19.81 -7.08 3.21
N HIS A 284 -19.46 -6.88 1.94
CA HIS A 284 -20.39 -6.60 0.85
C HIS A 284 -20.66 -7.85 0.04
N THR A 285 -21.84 -8.47 0.21
CA THR A 285 -22.22 -9.69 -0.49
C THR A 285 -23.54 -9.54 -1.22
N THR A 286 -23.57 -10.01 -2.46
CA THR A 286 -24.78 -10.19 -3.26
C THR A 286 -24.88 -11.66 -3.65
N ILE A 287 -25.88 -12.39 -3.15
CA ILE A 287 -26.09 -13.80 -3.43
C ILE A 287 -27.44 -13.95 -4.09
N GLN A 288 -27.46 -14.38 -5.33
CA GLN A 288 -28.68 -14.74 -6.05
C GLN A 288 -28.99 -16.21 -5.74
N LEU A 289 -30.18 -16.49 -5.25
CA LEU A 289 -30.66 -17.86 -5.02
C LEU A 289 -31.47 -18.35 -6.21
N GLU A 290 -31.05 -19.45 -6.82
CA GLU A 290 -31.63 -19.99 -8.05
C GLU A 290 -32.23 -21.37 -7.81
N GLU A 291 -33.17 -21.73 -8.68
CA GLU A 291 -33.68 -23.11 -8.79
C GLU A 291 -32.91 -23.82 -9.91
N THR A 292 -32.75 -25.13 -9.81
CA THR A 292 -32.06 -25.97 -10.79
C THR A 292 -32.56 -25.76 -12.22
N SER A 293 -33.82 -25.34 -12.40
CA SER A 293 -34.43 -25.05 -13.70
C SER A 293 -33.88 -23.81 -14.41
N LEU A 294 -33.32 -22.82 -13.68
CA LEU A 294 -32.79 -21.57 -14.21
C LEU A 294 -31.32 -21.68 -14.67
N GLN A 295 -30.57 -22.60 -14.06
CA GLN A 295 -29.14 -22.82 -14.37
C GLN A 295 -28.87 -23.10 -15.86
N HIS A 296 -29.77 -23.78 -16.55
CA HIS A 296 -29.63 -24.11 -17.99
C HIS A 296 -29.81 -22.94 -18.94
N GLN A 297 -30.42 -21.83 -18.51
CA GLN A 297 -30.60 -20.64 -19.35
C GLN A 297 -29.41 -19.71 -19.33
N GLU A 298 -28.70 -19.59 -18.20
CA GLU A 298 -27.58 -18.66 -18.05
C GLU A 298 -26.23 -19.21 -18.51
N MET A 299 -25.99 -20.54 -18.44
CA MET A 299 -24.76 -21.15 -18.97
C MET A 299 -24.53 -20.92 -20.47
N ASN A 300 -25.56 -20.49 -21.21
CA ASN A 300 -25.44 -20.16 -22.64
C ASN A 300 -25.20 -18.66 -22.92
N SER A 301 -25.16 -17.80 -21.91
CA SER A 301 -25.09 -16.34 -22.04
C SER A 301 -23.84 -15.68 -21.45
N CYS A 302 -23.00 -16.41 -20.71
CA CYS A 302 -21.78 -15.86 -20.13
C CYS A 302 -20.53 -16.40 -20.85
N HIS A 303 -19.89 -15.52 -21.59
CA HIS A 303 -18.50 -15.65 -22.06
C HIS A 303 -17.65 -14.59 -21.41
#